data_84f13cb3a6eb9e351100b0bf75d8583f
#
_entry.id   84f13cb3a6eb9e351100b0bf75d8583f
#
_cell.length_a   1.000
_cell.length_b   1.000
_cell.length_c   1.000
_cell.angle_alpha   90.00
_cell.angle_beta   90.00
_cell.angle_gamma   90.00
#
_symmetry.space_group_name_H-M   'P 1'
#
loop_
_entity.id
_entity.type
_entity.pdbx_description
1 polymer ?
#
loop_
_entity_poly.entity_id
_entity_poly.type
_entity_poly.pdbx_seq_one_letter_code
_entity_poly.pdbx_strand_id
1 'polypeptide(L)'
;MTVSRRDFFRHAAVAGVAPAALQGLWPGTPPPVEPPTSTPDRGPAVDRAPLWPGYDDAVVIDFLGSPGYFNYPENPPLDEEMVENARTSGITAMNVTVSAGDTPSTLGRMSPWFANVERWPHVFRMVRSVAQLRDAKAAGQVGIVLGFQDTTPYEGDLSRIGIFHDLGVRVVQLTYNVRNLVGDGCLEPGNAGLSTYGHQVVERLNELGTIVDLSHCGQRTTAEGIAASTAPVGITHTGCNAVERHPRSKDDAELRAAAEGGGVVGIYLMPFLTPGRVPSADDVVAHIEHALNVCGEDHVGIGSDLSITPIDGSDEYWGKHREFVSRRIEAGVAAPAEDPDVLFTVPDLNSHRRMELIADALSARGHNDRVIEKVIGGNWVRLCGEVWGG
;
A
#
# COMPACT_ATOMS: atom_id res chain seq x y z
N MET A 1 -17.88 40.74 -14.96
CA MET A 1 -17.96 41.51 -13.70
C MET A 1 -17.11 40.77 -12.68
N THR A 2 -15.95 41.28 -12.37
CA THR A 2 -15.00 40.72 -11.39
C THR A 2 -15.43 41.14 -10.00
N VAL A 3 -15.93 40.22 -9.21
CA VAL A 3 -16.25 40.46 -7.80
C VAL A 3 -14.94 40.54 -7.01
N SER A 4 -14.70 41.66 -6.29
CA SER A 4 -13.47 41.86 -5.54
C SER A 4 -13.47 41.01 -4.25
N ARG A 5 -12.26 40.62 -3.79
CA ARG A 5 -12.09 39.90 -2.50
C ARG A 5 -12.74 40.59 -1.30
N ARG A 6 -12.90 41.93 -1.34
CA ARG A 6 -13.55 42.70 -0.27
C ARG A 6 -15.07 42.54 -0.23
N ASP A 7 -15.71 42.23 -1.36
CA ASP A 7 -17.17 42.06 -1.43
C ASP A 7 -17.60 40.67 -0.97
N PHE A 8 -16.74 39.66 -1.10
CA PHE A 8 -17.00 38.32 -0.58
C PHE A 8 -17.13 38.30 0.95
N PHE A 9 -16.27 39.04 1.67
CA PHE A 9 -16.31 39.07 3.14
C PHE A 9 -17.43 39.96 3.71
N ARG A 10 -18.01 40.87 2.94
CA ARG A 10 -19.15 41.69 3.40
C ARG A 10 -20.50 40.95 3.39
N HIS A 11 -20.65 39.92 2.57
CA HIS A 11 -21.90 39.13 2.53
C HIS A 11 -21.92 37.96 3.53
N ALA A 12 -20.80 37.59 4.11
CA ALA A 12 -20.72 36.58 5.18
C ALA A 12 -21.07 37.10 6.57
N ALA A 13 -21.20 38.43 6.72
CA ALA A 13 -21.46 39.08 8.02
C ALA A 13 -22.92 39.32 8.38
N VAL A 14 -23.90 38.84 7.56
CA VAL A 14 -25.34 39.12 7.78
C VAL A 14 -26.13 37.85 8.17
N ALA A 15 -25.53 36.67 8.24
CA ALA A 15 -26.17 35.51 8.85
C ALA A 15 -25.64 35.35 10.29
N GLY A 16 -26.30 36.03 11.23
CA GLY A 16 -26.00 35.91 12.66
C GLY A 16 -26.31 34.50 13.18
N VAL A 17 -25.32 33.62 13.11
CA VAL A 17 -25.29 32.35 13.84
C VAL A 17 -24.26 32.51 14.94
N ALA A 18 -24.74 32.54 16.18
CA ALA A 18 -23.89 32.67 17.36
C ALA A 18 -22.91 31.50 17.47
N PRO A 19 -21.68 31.71 18.01
CA PRO A 19 -20.62 30.69 18.09
C PRO A 19 -20.88 29.54 19.08
N ALA A 20 -22.09 29.39 19.59
CA ALA A 20 -22.41 28.38 20.62
C ALA A 20 -22.82 26.98 20.12
N ALA A 21 -22.95 26.76 18.82
CA ALA A 21 -23.45 25.49 18.27
C ALA A 21 -22.38 24.51 17.73
N LEU A 22 -21.09 24.84 17.80
CA LEU A 22 -20.00 24.00 17.31
C LEU A 22 -19.19 23.26 18.39
N GLN A 23 -19.60 23.37 19.68
CA GLN A 23 -18.91 22.68 20.78
C GLN A 23 -19.34 21.21 20.98
N GLY A 24 -20.22 20.66 20.15
CA GLY A 24 -20.80 19.32 20.35
C GLY A 24 -20.35 18.22 19.38
N LEU A 25 -19.47 18.50 18.41
CA LEU A 25 -19.10 17.54 17.35
C LEU A 25 -17.63 17.08 17.36
N TRP A 26 -16.85 17.50 18.35
CA TRP A 26 -15.50 16.96 18.52
C TRP A 26 -15.50 16.05 19.75
N PRO A 27 -15.22 14.73 19.63
CA PRO A 27 -14.98 13.93 20.83
C PRO A 27 -13.80 14.57 21.56
N GLY A 28 -13.97 14.82 22.84
CA GLY A 28 -13.01 15.51 23.69
C GLY A 28 -11.61 14.93 23.49
N THR A 29 -10.61 15.83 23.49
CA THR A 29 -9.20 15.43 23.51
C THR A 29 -9.01 14.33 24.54
N PRO A 30 -8.48 13.15 24.15
CA PRO A 30 -8.16 12.12 25.14
C PRO A 30 -7.16 12.72 26.16
N PRO A 31 -7.24 12.30 27.44
CA PRO A 31 -6.31 12.79 28.44
C PRO A 31 -4.87 12.53 27.96
N PRO A 32 -3.91 13.40 28.33
CA PRO A 32 -2.51 13.19 27.99
C PRO A 32 -2.07 11.84 28.55
N VAL A 33 -1.64 10.95 27.65
CA VAL A 33 -1.03 9.67 28.03
C VAL A 33 0.37 9.99 28.52
N GLU A 34 0.66 9.70 29.79
CA GLU A 34 2.02 9.83 30.32
C GLU A 34 2.95 8.93 29.49
N PRO A 35 4.11 9.43 29.02
CA PRO A 35 5.07 8.59 28.32
C PRO A 35 5.54 7.48 29.26
N PRO A 36 5.70 6.23 28.75
CA PRO A 36 6.20 5.14 29.55
C PRO A 36 7.58 5.48 30.13
N THR A 37 7.71 5.38 31.45
CA THR A 37 8.91 5.77 32.23
C THR A 37 10.04 4.73 32.19
N SER A 38 9.93 3.67 31.38
CA SER A 38 10.99 2.67 31.20
C SER A 38 11.44 2.63 29.75
N THR A 39 12.76 2.56 29.55
CA THR A 39 13.37 2.12 28.28
C THR A 39 12.68 0.82 27.88
N PRO A 40 12.05 0.72 26.68
CA PRO A 40 11.37 -0.52 26.32
C PRO A 40 12.41 -1.64 26.30
N ASP A 41 12.20 -2.61 27.19
CA ASP A 41 12.83 -3.90 27.09
C ASP A 41 12.55 -4.40 25.67
N ARG A 42 13.58 -4.73 24.91
CA ARG A 42 13.41 -5.51 23.70
C ARG A 42 12.84 -6.82 24.19
N GLY A 43 11.49 -6.96 24.17
CA GLY A 43 10.83 -8.17 24.56
C GLY A 43 11.51 -9.37 23.92
N PRO A 44 11.36 -10.59 24.42
CA PRO A 44 12.14 -11.74 24.01
C PRO A 44 12.13 -11.81 22.49
N ALA A 45 13.33 -11.73 21.89
CA ALA A 45 13.55 -12.08 20.50
C ALA A 45 12.82 -13.41 20.28
N VAL A 46 12.10 -13.54 19.17
CA VAL A 46 11.46 -14.80 18.81
C VAL A 46 12.56 -15.86 18.95
N ASP A 47 12.43 -16.74 19.93
CA ASP A 47 13.49 -17.65 20.41
C ASP A 47 13.71 -18.81 19.43
N ARG A 48 13.59 -18.50 18.12
CA ARG A 48 13.74 -19.41 16.99
C ARG A 48 14.65 -18.74 15.94
N ALA A 49 15.69 -19.47 15.54
CA ALA A 49 16.48 -19.07 14.39
C ALA A 49 15.57 -18.85 13.16
N PRO A 50 15.79 -17.79 12.34
CA PRO A 50 15.03 -17.56 11.12
C PRO A 50 15.12 -18.77 10.21
N LEU A 51 14.06 -19.08 9.47
CA LEU A 51 14.02 -20.17 8.49
C LEU A 51 15.09 -19.94 7.41
N TRP A 52 15.03 -18.77 6.78
CA TRP A 52 16.14 -18.30 5.94
C TRP A 52 17.12 -17.47 6.79
N PRO A 53 18.41 -17.86 6.91
CA PRO A 53 19.34 -17.24 7.88
C PRO A 53 19.58 -15.74 7.68
N GLY A 54 19.38 -15.20 6.48
CA GLY A 54 19.56 -13.78 6.16
C GLY A 54 18.42 -12.87 6.61
N TYR A 55 17.29 -13.41 7.09
CA TYR A 55 16.04 -12.65 7.26
C TYR A 55 16.15 -11.48 8.25
N ASP A 56 16.77 -11.70 9.39
CA ASP A 56 16.85 -10.67 10.43
C ASP A 56 17.77 -9.50 10.05
N ASP A 57 18.76 -9.75 9.19
CA ASP A 57 19.68 -8.73 8.68
C ASP A 57 19.14 -8.01 7.44
N ALA A 58 18.29 -8.67 6.66
CA ALA A 58 17.72 -8.12 5.43
C ALA A 58 16.80 -6.92 5.67
N VAL A 59 16.75 -5.99 4.73
CA VAL A 59 15.69 -4.99 4.66
C VAL A 59 14.46 -5.63 4.04
N VAL A 60 13.40 -5.76 4.82
CA VAL A 60 12.15 -6.42 4.40
C VAL A 60 11.07 -5.37 4.19
N ILE A 61 10.51 -5.32 2.99
CA ILE A 61 9.49 -4.33 2.63
C ILE A 61 8.27 -5.01 2.03
N ASP A 62 7.10 -4.75 2.61
CA ASP A 62 5.80 -5.04 2.02
C ASP A 62 5.25 -3.75 1.39
N PHE A 63 5.30 -3.67 0.05
CA PHE A 63 5.00 -2.41 -0.62
C PHE A 63 3.51 -2.19 -0.89
N LEU A 64 2.65 -3.03 -0.34
CA LEU A 64 1.25 -2.76 -0.01
C LEU A 64 0.76 -3.71 1.07
N GLY A 65 0.43 -3.15 2.23
CA GLY A 65 -0.09 -3.91 3.36
C GLY A 65 -0.51 -3.01 4.52
N SER A 66 -0.82 -3.59 5.67
CA SER A 66 -1.20 -2.85 6.87
C SER A 66 -0.74 -3.59 8.12
N PRO A 67 -0.30 -2.90 9.20
CA PRO A 67 -0.09 -3.55 10.49
C PRO A 67 -1.36 -4.18 11.08
N GLY A 68 -2.52 -3.51 10.88
CA GLY A 68 -3.81 -3.98 11.34
C GLY A 68 -4.66 -4.59 10.23
N TYR A 69 -5.87 -5.01 10.53
CA TYR A 69 -6.80 -5.56 9.56
C TYR A 69 -7.29 -4.49 8.60
N PHE A 70 -6.89 -4.51 7.33
CA PHE A 70 -7.35 -3.53 6.35
C PHE A 70 -8.64 -3.96 5.62
N ASN A 71 -9.00 -5.24 5.66
CA ASN A 71 -10.25 -5.78 5.10
C ASN A 71 -11.48 -5.47 5.96
N TYR A 72 -11.31 -4.77 7.07
CA TYR A 72 -12.42 -4.29 7.87
C TYR A 72 -13.01 -3.03 7.24
N PRO A 73 -14.33 -2.89 7.18
CA PRO A 73 -14.99 -1.69 6.68
C PRO A 73 -14.61 -0.43 7.46
N GLU A 74 -14.29 -0.62 8.74
CA GLU A 74 -13.81 0.38 9.68
C GLU A 74 -12.32 0.08 9.94
N ASN A 75 -11.43 1.02 9.67
CA ASN A 75 -10.04 0.90 10.12
C ASN A 75 -9.98 1.03 11.64
N PRO A 76 -9.99 -0.07 12.41
CA PRO A 76 -9.89 0.03 13.86
C PRO A 76 -8.53 0.61 14.26
N PRO A 77 -8.43 1.31 15.39
CA PRO A 77 -7.15 1.65 15.96
C PRO A 77 -6.31 0.38 16.14
N LEU A 78 -4.99 0.49 15.96
CA LEU A 78 -4.10 -0.62 16.26
C LEU A 78 -4.18 -0.95 17.75
N ASP A 79 -4.43 -2.22 18.06
CA ASP A 79 -4.38 -2.77 19.41
C ASP A 79 -2.99 -3.35 19.73
N GLU A 80 -2.81 -3.85 20.95
CA GLU A 80 -1.53 -4.38 21.42
C GLU A 80 -1.10 -5.64 20.65
N GLU A 81 -2.02 -6.49 20.22
CA GLU A 81 -1.71 -7.69 19.46
C GLU A 81 -1.23 -7.33 18.04
N MET A 82 -1.92 -6.41 17.36
CA MET A 82 -1.51 -5.91 16.04
C MET A 82 -0.13 -5.26 16.09
N VAL A 83 0.13 -4.48 17.13
CA VAL A 83 1.42 -3.81 17.36
C VAL A 83 2.54 -4.83 17.64
N GLU A 84 2.26 -5.87 18.45
CA GLU A 84 3.22 -6.94 18.72
C GLU A 84 3.50 -7.78 17.47
N ASN A 85 2.47 -8.11 16.69
CA ASN A 85 2.64 -8.78 15.40
C ASN A 85 3.53 -7.94 14.44
N ALA A 86 3.31 -6.63 14.38
CA ALA A 86 4.15 -5.75 13.58
C ALA A 86 5.60 -5.74 14.07
N ARG A 87 5.82 -5.61 15.39
CA ARG A 87 7.13 -5.57 16.03
C ARG A 87 7.96 -6.84 15.79
N THR A 88 7.29 -8.00 15.77
CA THR A 88 7.93 -9.32 15.64
C THR A 88 7.93 -9.86 14.21
N SER A 89 7.32 -9.13 13.26
CA SER A 89 7.22 -9.56 11.86
C SER A 89 8.55 -9.62 11.12
N GLY A 90 9.54 -8.82 11.52
CA GLY A 90 10.79 -8.60 10.79
C GLY A 90 10.65 -7.60 9.62
N ILE A 91 9.45 -7.08 9.35
CA ILE A 91 9.22 -6.07 8.30
C ILE A 91 9.88 -4.76 8.71
N THR A 92 10.68 -4.21 7.81
CA THR A 92 11.36 -2.92 7.98
C THR A 92 10.46 -1.74 7.62
N ALA A 93 9.66 -1.87 6.56
CA ALA A 93 8.71 -0.84 6.15
C ALA A 93 7.55 -1.43 5.35
N MET A 94 6.44 -0.68 5.32
CA MET A 94 5.32 -1.01 4.47
C MET A 94 4.62 0.24 3.94
N ASN A 95 4.06 0.12 2.74
CA ASN A 95 3.18 1.10 2.15
C ASN A 95 1.75 0.83 2.61
N VAL A 96 1.15 1.79 3.32
CA VAL A 96 -0.24 1.72 3.80
C VAL A 96 -1.13 2.63 2.97
N THR A 97 -2.28 2.13 2.54
CA THR A 97 -3.22 2.94 1.78
C THR A 97 -4.04 3.85 2.69
N VAL A 98 -4.07 5.14 2.35
CA VAL A 98 -4.83 6.16 3.08
C VAL A 98 -5.81 6.92 2.18
N SER A 99 -5.90 6.57 0.88
CA SER A 99 -6.85 7.20 -0.03
C SER A 99 -8.30 6.88 0.31
N ALA A 100 -9.18 7.83 0.10
CA ALA A 100 -10.64 7.71 0.20
C ALA A 100 -11.30 8.46 -0.97
N GLY A 101 -12.65 8.52 -1.00
CA GLY A 101 -13.39 9.09 -2.12
C GLY A 101 -13.22 10.60 -2.33
N ASP A 102 -12.70 11.34 -1.35
CA ASP A 102 -12.48 12.80 -1.38
C ASP A 102 -11.34 13.21 -0.45
N THR A 103 -10.96 14.50 -0.53
CA THR A 103 -9.90 15.08 0.32
C THR A 103 -10.23 15.00 1.82
N PRO A 104 -11.42 15.41 2.32
CA PRO A 104 -11.72 15.32 3.74
C PRO A 104 -11.68 13.90 4.29
N SER A 105 -12.25 12.94 3.59
CA SER A 105 -12.24 11.53 3.98
C SER A 105 -10.83 10.95 3.99
N THR A 106 -9.98 11.35 3.03
CA THR A 106 -8.58 10.94 2.97
C THR A 106 -7.79 11.49 4.16
N LEU A 107 -7.96 12.76 4.51
CA LEU A 107 -7.35 13.34 5.72
C LEU A 107 -7.81 12.61 6.99
N GLY A 108 -9.09 12.21 7.04
CA GLY A 108 -9.64 11.38 8.11
C GLY A 108 -8.96 10.01 8.22
N ARG A 109 -8.55 9.39 7.10
CA ARG A 109 -7.79 8.13 7.09
C ARG A 109 -6.30 8.30 7.40
N MET A 110 -5.72 9.45 7.10
CA MET A 110 -4.31 9.74 7.43
C MET A 110 -4.11 9.99 8.92
N SER A 111 -5.06 10.68 9.57
CA SER A 111 -4.96 11.11 10.97
C SER A 111 -4.66 9.95 11.95
N PRO A 112 -5.34 8.79 11.88
CA PRO A 112 -5.03 7.65 12.75
C PRO A 112 -3.60 7.13 12.62
N TRP A 113 -2.96 7.23 11.44
CA TRP A 113 -1.58 6.78 11.27
C TRP A 113 -0.59 7.67 12.02
N PHE A 114 -0.79 8.99 12.01
CA PHE A 114 0.02 9.89 12.83
C PHE A 114 -0.16 9.59 14.31
N ALA A 115 -1.40 9.39 14.76
CA ALA A 115 -1.70 9.03 16.15
C ALA A 115 -1.10 7.67 16.56
N ASN A 116 -1.14 6.64 15.69
CA ASN A 116 -0.52 5.35 15.95
C ASN A 116 1.00 5.44 16.10
N VAL A 117 1.66 6.24 15.24
CA VAL A 117 3.12 6.45 15.34
C VAL A 117 3.48 7.20 16.62
N GLU A 118 2.68 8.19 17.02
CA GLU A 118 2.88 8.89 18.30
C GLU A 118 2.63 8.00 19.51
N ARG A 119 1.62 7.13 19.45
CA ARG A 119 1.28 6.20 20.53
C ARG A 119 2.32 5.08 20.71
N TRP A 120 2.90 4.59 19.61
CA TRP A 120 3.81 3.46 19.57
C TRP A 120 5.17 3.80 18.92
N PRO A 121 5.88 4.87 19.41
CA PRO A 121 7.07 5.39 18.76
C PRO A 121 8.27 4.43 18.79
N HIS A 122 8.21 3.39 19.61
CA HIS A 122 9.21 2.32 19.69
C HIS A 122 8.96 1.20 18.65
N VAL A 123 7.76 1.14 18.05
CA VAL A 123 7.41 0.15 17.02
C VAL A 123 7.29 0.79 15.64
N PHE A 124 6.70 1.99 15.53
CA PHE A 124 6.43 2.61 14.25
C PHE A 124 7.18 3.92 14.04
N ARG A 125 7.49 4.20 12.77
CA ARG A 125 8.08 5.46 12.31
C ARG A 125 7.46 5.87 10.98
N MET A 126 7.14 7.17 10.81
CA MET A 126 6.79 7.69 9.48
C MET A 126 8.02 7.69 8.57
N VAL A 127 7.87 7.19 7.34
CA VAL A 127 8.95 7.12 6.33
C VAL A 127 8.57 7.95 5.11
N ARG A 128 9.42 8.90 4.75
CA ARG A 128 9.29 9.81 3.60
C ARG A 128 10.55 9.86 2.75
N SER A 129 11.62 9.17 3.18
CA SER A 129 12.92 9.11 2.50
C SER A 129 13.62 7.78 2.78
N VAL A 130 14.59 7.41 1.94
CA VAL A 130 15.41 6.21 2.15
C VAL A 130 16.25 6.28 3.42
N ALA A 131 16.70 7.48 3.82
CA ALA A 131 17.39 7.66 5.09
C ALA A 131 16.52 7.24 6.28
N GLN A 132 15.23 7.68 6.30
CA GLN A 132 14.29 7.29 7.35
C GLN A 132 13.93 5.79 7.32
N LEU A 133 13.96 5.16 6.13
CA LEU A 133 13.79 3.71 5.99
C LEU A 133 14.97 2.96 6.63
N ARG A 134 16.20 3.39 6.38
CA ARG A 134 17.40 2.84 7.02
C ARG A 134 17.39 3.05 8.53
N ASP A 135 16.95 4.23 8.99
CA ASP A 135 16.79 4.52 10.41
C ASP A 135 15.75 3.57 11.06
N ALA A 136 14.64 3.27 10.38
CA ALA A 136 13.63 2.32 10.86
C ALA A 136 14.27 0.93 11.06
N LYS A 137 15.03 0.42 10.06
CA LYS A 137 15.75 -0.84 10.18
C LYS A 137 16.73 -0.85 11.35
N ALA A 138 17.56 0.19 11.46
CA ALA A 138 18.56 0.30 12.51
C ALA A 138 17.94 0.36 13.92
N ALA A 139 16.76 0.95 14.05
CA ALA A 139 16.01 1.05 15.30
C ALA A 139 15.13 -0.16 15.61
N GLY A 140 15.00 -1.15 14.70
CA GLY A 140 14.07 -2.27 14.83
C GLY A 140 12.60 -1.84 14.79
N GLN A 141 12.30 -0.76 14.07
CA GLN A 141 10.96 -0.22 13.89
C GLN A 141 10.38 -0.63 12.53
N VAL A 142 9.06 -0.59 12.41
CA VAL A 142 8.34 -0.69 11.14
C VAL A 142 8.08 0.70 10.59
N GLY A 143 8.65 1.00 9.44
CA GLY A 143 8.43 2.25 8.72
C GLY A 143 7.05 2.28 8.05
N ILE A 144 6.29 3.33 8.27
CA ILE A 144 4.99 3.57 7.64
C ILE A 144 5.19 4.55 6.49
N VAL A 145 5.02 4.06 5.27
CA VAL A 145 4.97 4.86 4.04
C VAL A 145 3.50 5.10 3.71
N LEU A 146 3.08 6.35 3.57
CA LEU A 146 1.70 6.65 3.17
C LEU A 146 1.56 6.57 1.65
N GLY A 147 0.54 5.83 1.19
CA GLY A 147 0.23 5.66 -0.21
C GLY A 147 -1.25 5.81 -0.54
N PHE A 148 -1.53 6.03 -1.80
CA PHE A 148 -2.87 6.09 -2.38
C PHE A 148 -3.07 4.92 -3.35
N GLN A 149 -4.20 4.24 -3.26
CA GLN A 149 -4.65 3.26 -4.27
C GLN A 149 -5.61 3.87 -5.30
N ASP A 150 -5.83 5.17 -5.28
CA ASP A 150 -6.63 5.90 -6.25
C ASP A 150 -6.30 7.40 -6.20
N THR A 151 -6.50 8.12 -7.29
CA THR A 151 -6.30 9.57 -7.39
C THR A 151 -7.56 10.38 -7.14
N THR A 152 -8.67 9.75 -6.79
CA THR A 152 -9.95 10.41 -6.46
C THR A 152 -9.80 11.51 -5.39
N PRO A 153 -8.91 11.37 -4.36
CA PRO A 153 -8.67 12.45 -3.39
C PRO A 153 -8.24 13.79 -3.98
N TYR A 154 -7.70 13.79 -5.18
CA TYR A 154 -7.29 15.04 -5.85
C TYR A 154 -8.48 15.83 -6.42
N GLU A 155 -9.64 15.20 -6.66
CA GLU A 155 -10.88 15.84 -7.13
C GLU A 155 -10.66 16.76 -8.34
N GLY A 156 -9.74 16.38 -9.25
CA GLY A 156 -9.40 17.15 -10.45
C GLY A 156 -8.48 18.35 -10.24
N ASP A 157 -7.96 18.57 -9.04
CA ASP A 157 -7.09 19.70 -8.69
C ASP A 157 -5.64 19.22 -8.49
N LEU A 158 -4.75 19.54 -9.45
CA LEU A 158 -3.33 19.19 -9.42
C LEU A 158 -2.58 19.79 -8.23
N SER A 159 -3.06 20.89 -7.65
CA SER A 159 -2.41 21.51 -6.49
C SER A 159 -2.46 20.61 -5.24
N ARG A 160 -3.46 19.75 -5.13
CA ARG A 160 -3.62 18.81 -4.02
C ARG A 160 -2.56 17.73 -3.98
N ILE A 161 -1.95 17.40 -5.14
CA ILE A 161 -0.84 16.44 -5.19
C ILE A 161 0.32 16.94 -4.31
N GLY A 162 0.68 18.23 -4.43
CA GLY A 162 1.70 18.84 -3.56
C GLY A 162 1.31 18.84 -2.09
N ILE A 163 0.06 19.13 -1.76
CA ILE A 163 -0.45 19.12 -0.37
C ILE A 163 -0.29 17.72 0.24
N PHE A 164 -0.73 16.67 -0.44
CA PHE A 164 -0.61 15.31 0.06
C PHE A 164 0.85 14.82 0.11
N HIS A 165 1.69 15.24 -0.84
CA HIS A 165 3.13 14.99 -0.78
C HIS A 165 3.76 15.60 0.48
N ASP A 166 3.45 16.87 0.80
CA ASP A 166 3.93 17.55 2.00
C ASP A 166 3.45 16.90 3.29
N LEU A 167 2.22 16.34 3.28
CA LEU A 167 1.68 15.52 4.36
C LEU A 167 2.35 14.15 4.47
N GLY A 168 3.13 13.73 3.48
CA GLY A 168 3.97 12.52 3.55
C GLY A 168 3.57 11.38 2.62
N VAL A 169 2.63 11.57 1.70
CA VAL A 169 2.30 10.57 0.67
C VAL A 169 3.50 10.41 -0.27
N ARG A 170 3.91 9.17 -0.55
CA ARG A 170 5.10 8.84 -1.34
C ARG A 170 4.84 7.85 -2.46
N VAL A 171 3.69 7.19 -2.46
CA VAL A 171 3.27 6.22 -3.49
C VAL A 171 1.85 6.57 -3.91
N VAL A 172 1.58 6.68 -5.21
CA VAL A 172 0.25 7.03 -5.73
C VAL A 172 -0.10 6.16 -6.92
N GLN A 173 -1.09 5.29 -6.71
CA GLN A 173 -1.70 4.51 -7.75
C GLN A 173 -2.67 5.38 -8.55
N LEU A 174 -2.60 5.30 -9.87
CA LEU A 174 -3.33 6.21 -10.77
C LEU A 174 -4.84 5.94 -10.79
N THR A 175 -5.23 4.67 -10.85
CA THR A 175 -6.64 4.24 -10.87
C THR A 175 -6.84 3.05 -9.94
N TYR A 176 -8.04 2.93 -9.36
CA TYR A 176 -8.47 1.66 -8.81
C TYR A 176 -9.02 0.77 -9.93
N ASN A 177 -9.88 -0.20 -9.62
CA ASN A 177 -10.39 -1.19 -10.59
C ASN A 177 -11.21 -0.60 -11.73
N VAL A 178 -11.88 0.52 -11.53
CA VAL A 178 -12.76 1.19 -12.51
C VAL A 178 -12.15 2.51 -12.99
N ARG A 179 -12.79 3.15 -13.97
CA ARG A 179 -12.39 4.46 -14.48
C ARG A 179 -12.52 5.55 -13.42
N ASN A 180 -11.51 6.43 -13.37
CA ASN A 180 -11.56 7.72 -12.69
C ASN A 180 -11.16 8.86 -13.62
N LEU A 181 -10.88 10.06 -13.11
CA LEU A 181 -10.48 11.21 -13.93
C LEU A 181 -9.12 11.04 -14.62
N VAL A 182 -8.25 10.18 -14.08
CA VAL A 182 -6.87 9.96 -14.57
C VAL A 182 -6.83 8.95 -15.70
N GLY A 183 -7.63 7.88 -15.65
CA GLY A 183 -7.61 6.83 -16.65
C GLY A 183 -8.52 5.66 -16.35
N ASP A 184 -8.33 4.58 -17.07
CA ASP A 184 -9.08 3.35 -16.93
C ASP A 184 -8.39 2.38 -16.00
N GLY A 185 -9.17 1.84 -15.03
CA GLY A 185 -8.75 0.71 -14.20
C GLY A 185 -8.84 -0.64 -14.95
N CYS A 186 -8.37 -1.69 -14.30
CA CYS A 186 -8.26 -3.03 -14.91
C CYS A 186 -9.62 -3.69 -15.24
N LEU A 187 -10.72 -3.24 -14.64
CA LEU A 187 -12.07 -3.74 -14.93
C LEU A 187 -12.82 -2.88 -15.96
N GLU A 188 -12.23 -1.79 -16.41
CA GLU A 188 -12.90 -0.89 -17.36
C GLU A 188 -12.85 -1.47 -18.79
N PRO A 189 -14.02 -1.84 -19.38
CA PRO A 189 -14.04 -2.50 -20.70
C PRO A 189 -13.46 -1.65 -21.83
N GLY A 190 -13.52 -0.33 -21.68
CA GLY A 190 -13.07 0.62 -22.70
C GLY A 190 -11.56 0.65 -22.91
N ASN A 191 -10.79 0.31 -21.88
CA ASN A 191 -9.31 0.33 -21.86
C ASN A 191 -8.75 1.55 -22.63
N ALA A 192 -9.28 2.76 -22.31
CA ALA A 192 -9.00 3.98 -23.07
C ALA A 192 -7.64 4.61 -22.76
N GLY A 193 -6.97 4.16 -21.70
CA GLY A 193 -5.66 4.67 -21.29
C GLY A 193 -5.78 5.92 -20.39
N LEU A 194 -4.71 6.73 -20.36
CA LEU A 194 -4.65 7.97 -19.59
C LEU A 194 -5.49 9.07 -20.24
N SER A 195 -6.16 9.86 -19.42
CA SER A 195 -6.74 11.13 -19.84
C SER A 195 -5.66 12.23 -19.93
N THR A 196 -6.03 13.39 -20.51
CA THR A 196 -5.15 14.57 -20.46
C THR A 196 -4.78 14.96 -19.02
N TYR A 197 -5.75 14.89 -18.10
CA TYR A 197 -5.50 15.11 -16.67
C TYR A 197 -4.58 14.04 -16.10
N GLY A 198 -4.71 12.78 -16.55
CA GLY A 198 -3.84 11.68 -16.15
C GLY A 198 -2.37 11.92 -16.46
N HIS A 199 -2.07 12.42 -17.67
CA HIS A 199 -0.70 12.80 -18.03
C HIS A 199 -0.14 13.91 -17.13
N GLN A 200 -0.96 14.92 -16.79
CA GLN A 200 -0.56 16.00 -15.87
C GLN A 200 -0.33 15.48 -14.43
N VAL A 201 -1.13 14.49 -13.98
CA VAL A 201 -0.93 13.85 -12.68
C VAL A 201 0.41 13.10 -12.65
N VAL A 202 0.73 12.31 -13.68
CA VAL A 202 2.02 11.59 -13.77
C VAL A 202 3.19 12.57 -13.76
N GLU A 203 3.13 13.64 -14.58
CA GLU A 203 4.15 14.69 -14.60
C GLU A 203 4.35 15.30 -13.20
N ARG A 204 3.25 15.66 -12.52
CA ARG A 204 3.31 16.27 -11.20
C ARG A 204 3.85 15.34 -10.12
N LEU A 205 3.52 14.06 -10.17
CA LEU A 205 4.08 13.05 -9.26
C LEU A 205 5.59 12.89 -9.45
N ASN A 206 6.07 12.87 -10.70
CA ASN A 206 7.50 12.81 -11.02
C ASN A 206 8.25 14.06 -10.51
N GLU A 207 7.72 15.26 -10.73
CA GLU A 207 8.32 16.51 -10.23
C GLU A 207 8.53 16.50 -8.70
N LEU A 208 7.61 15.86 -7.98
CA LEU A 208 7.65 15.79 -6.51
C LEU A 208 8.44 14.59 -5.98
N GLY A 209 8.92 13.70 -6.84
CA GLY A 209 9.57 12.47 -6.39
C GLY A 209 8.58 11.54 -5.67
N THR A 210 7.38 11.39 -6.20
CA THR A 210 6.37 10.44 -5.72
C THR A 210 6.29 9.26 -6.68
N ILE A 211 6.34 8.03 -6.15
CA ILE A 211 6.25 6.81 -6.99
C ILE A 211 4.88 6.74 -7.65
N VAL A 212 4.87 6.64 -8.98
CA VAL A 212 3.68 6.32 -9.76
C VAL A 212 3.44 4.81 -9.67
N ASP A 213 2.31 4.39 -9.09
CA ASP A 213 1.90 2.98 -9.01
C ASP A 213 0.86 2.66 -10.07
N LEU A 214 1.04 1.53 -10.76
CA LEU A 214 0.21 1.10 -11.88
C LEU A 214 -0.54 -0.23 -11.60
N SER A 215 -0.64 -0.64 -10.35
CA SER A 215 -1.13 -1.97 -9.95
C SER A 215 -2.54 -2.29 -10.45
N HIS A 216 -3.52 -1.42 -10.20
CA HIS A 216 -4.92 -1.61 -10.65
C HIS A 216 -5.23 -1.01 -12.03
N CYS A 217 -4.25 -0.41 -12.68
CA CYS A 217 -4.45 0.23 -13.98
C CYS A 217 -4.78 -0.80 -15.06
N GLY A 218 -5.67 -0.44 -16.00
CA GLY A 218 -5.90 -1.19 -17.23
C GLY A 218 -4.63 -1.27 -18.08
N GLN A 219 -4.56 -2.22 -19.00
CA GLN A 219 -3.36 -2.45 -19.81
C GLN A 219 -2.84 -1.19 -20.51
N ARG A 220 -3.76 -0.43 -21.14
CA ARG A 220 -3.37 0.79 -21.84
C ARG A 220 -2.97 1.90 -20.89
N THR A 221 -3.67 2.05 -19.75
CA THR A 221 -3.27 3.00 -18.70
C THR A 221 -1.89 2.67 -18.14
N THR A 222 -1.59 1.38 -17.95
CA THR A 222 -0.26 0.91 -17.51
C THR A 222 0.81 1.28 -18.54
N ALA A 223 0.59 0.95 -19.83
CA ALA A 223 1.56 1.24 -20.89
C ALA A 223 1.80 2.74 -21.07
N GLU A 224 0.72 3.54 -21.07
CA GLU A 224 0.81 5.00 -21.20
C GLU A 224 1.41 5.64 -19.93
N GLY A 225 1.13 5.09 -18.72
CA GLY A 225 1.73 5.53 -17.46
C GLY A 225 3.25 5.32 -17.43
N ILE A 226 3.72 4.14 -17.88
CA ILE A 226 5.15 3.85 -18.03
C ILE A 226 5.79 4.83 -19.01
N ALA A 227 5.16 5.03 -20.19
CA ALA A 227 5.70 5.90 -21.24
C ALA A 227 5.70 7.39 -20.83
N ALA A 228 4.76 7.84 -20.03
CA ALA A 228 4.66 9.22 -19.56
C ALA A 228 5.57 9.52 -18.37
N SER A 229 5.94 8.51 -17.59
CA SER A 229 6.78 8.70 -16.40
C SER A 229 8.24 8.94 -16.79
N THR A 230 8.84 9.98 -16.20
CA THR A 230 10.28 10.28 -16.33
C THR A 230 11.13 9.65 -15.23
N ALA A 231 10.47 9.00 -14.26
CA ALA A 231 11.10 8.24 -13.17
C ALA A 231 10.64 6.78 -13.21
N PRO A 232 11.37 5.84 -12.62
CA PRO A 232 10.94 4.46 -12.50
C PRO A 232 9.57 4.34 -11.81
N VAL A 233 8.70 3.47 -12.36
CA VAL A 233 7.34 3.24 -11.83
C VAL A 233 7.31 2.04 -10.88
N GLY A 234 6.30 1.98 -10.02
CA GLY A 234 5.93 0.78 -9.28
C GLY A 234 4.72 0.08 -9.90
N ILE A 235 4.70 -1.25 -9.87
CA ILE A 235 3.49 -2.05 -9.87
C ILE A 235 3.49 -2.72 -8.51
N THR A 236 2.94 -2.03 -7.50
CA THR A 236 3.20 -2.40 -6.09
C THR A 236 2.67 -3.77 -5.73
N HIS A 237 1.54 -4.21 -6.37
CA HIS A 237 0.90 -5.47 -6.07
C HIS A 237 0.11 -6.00 -7.28
N THR A 238 0.54 -7.14 -7.83
CA THR A 238 -0.08 -7.79 -9.00
C THR A 238 0.22 -9.28 -9.03
N GLY A 239 -0.43 -10.00 -9.95
CA GLY A 239 -0.04 -11.33 -10.40
C GLY A 239 0.51 -11.29 -11.82
N CYS A 240 0.84 -12.44 -12.37
CA CYS A 240 1.32 -12.63 -13.74
C CYS A 240 0.28 -13.38 -14.57
N ASN A 241 -0.25 -12.78 -15.64
CA ASN A 241 -1.25 -13.39 -16.51
C ASN A 241 -0.76 -14.65 -17.26
N ALA A 242 0.55 -14.78 -17.41
CA ALA A 242 1.14 -15.97 -18.02
C ALA A 242 1.11 -17.19 -17.07
N VAL A 243 1.03 -16.98 -15.75
CA VAL A 243 0.85 -18.05 -14.76
C VAL A 243 -0.64 -18.34 -14.58
N GLU A 244 -1.43 -17.30 -14.28
CA GLU A 244 -2.87 -17.42 -14.11
C GLU A 244 -3.57 -16.12 -14.55
N ARG A 245 -4.58 -16.26 -15.44
CA ARG A 245 -5.28 -15.10 -16.01
C ARG A 245 -6.25 -14.47 -15.03
N HIS A 246 -6.04 -13.18 -14.77
CA HIS A 246 -6.96 -12.38 -13.97
C HIS A 246 -6.86 -10.90 -14.38
N PRO A 247 -7.95 -10.09 -14.37
CA PRO A 247 -7.88 -8.67 -14.73
C PRO A 247 -6.91 -7.85 -13.86
N ARG A 248 -6.67 -8.29 -12.60
CA ARG A 248 -5.73 -7.67 -11.68
C ARG A 248 -4.27 -8.03 -11.96
N SER A 249 -4.02 -9.07 -12.76
CA SER A 249 -2.68 -9.51 -13.15
C SER A 249 -2.20 -8.74 -14.38
N LYS A 250 -0.88 -8.65 -14.55
CA LYS A 250 -0.23 -7.98 -15.68
C LYS A 250 0.26 -8.99 -16.71
N ASP A 251 0.22 -8.59 -17.97
CA ASP A 251 0.83 -9.34 -19.06
C ASP A 251 2.35 -9.12 -19.08
N ASP A 252 3.12 -10.09 -19.64
CA ASP A 252 4.58 -10.01 -19.71
C ASP A 252 5.10 -8.75 -20.40
N ALA A 253 4.32 -8.18 -21.32
CA ALA A 253 4.67 -6.92 -21.99
C ALA A 253 4.67 -5.74 -21.01
N GLU A 254 3.70 -5.67 -20.10
CA GLU A 254 3.61 -4.63 -19.07
C GLU A 254 4.72 -4.82 -18.01
N LEU A 255 4.94 -6.08 -17.58
CA LEU A 255 5.99 -6.43 -16.62
C LEU A 255 7.37 -6.05 -17.15
N ARG A 256 7.67 -6.42 -18.41
CA ARG A 256 8.95 -6.11 -19.07
C ARG A 256 9.13 -4.61 -19.26
N ALA A 257 8.11 -3.90 -19.71
CA ALA A 257 8.19 -2.46 -19.91
C ALA A 257 8.45 -1.70 -18.59
N ALA A 258 7.81 -2.12 -17.50
CA ALA A 258 8.08 -1.55 -16.17
C ALA A 258 9.52 -1.79 -15.73
N ALA A 259 10.05 -3.02 -15.92
CA ALA A 259 11.42 -3.37 -15.58
C ALA A 259 12.46 -2.62 -16.43
N GLU A 260 12.26 -2.53 -17.76
CA GLU A 260 13.12 -1.77 -18.69
C GLU A 260 13.19 -0.29 -18.31
N GLY A 261 12.11 0.27 -17.73
CA GLY A 261 12.08 1.62 -17.16
C GLY A 261 12.70 1.75 -15.77
N GLY A 262 13.34 0.71 -15.23
CA GLY A 262 13.93 0.70 -13.89
C GLY A 262 12.92 0.42 -12.76
N GLY A 263 11.65 0.15 -13.09
CA GLY A 263 10.58 -0.08 -12.13
C GLY A 263 10.71 -1.38 -11.31
N VAL A 264 9.75 -1.58 -10.41
CA VAL A 264 9.64 -2.80 -9.60
C VAL A 264 8.21 -3.33 -9.64
N VAL A 265 8.09 -4.65 -9.79
CA VAL A 265 6.82 -5.39 -9.82
C VAL A 265 6.69 -6.20 -8.54
N GLY A 266 5.69 -5.88 -7.70
CA GLY A 266 5.36 -6.60 -6.49
C GLY A 266 4.32 -7.68 -6.73
N ILE A 267 4.58 -8.88 -6.24
CA ILE A 267 3.61 -9.97 -6.28
C ILE A 267 2.71 -9.89 -5.05
N TYR A 268 1.37 -9.97 -5.25
CA TYR A 268 0.39 -9.97 -4.16
C TYR A 268 0.13 -11.38 -3.63
N LEU A 269 -0.54 -11.46 -2.47
CA LEU A 269 -0.90 -12.72 -1.82
C LEU A 269 -2.43 -12.88 -1.77
N MET A 270 -3.09 -12.65 -2.91
CA MET A 270 -4.54 -12.61 -3.01
C MET A 270 -5.10 -13.88 -3.68
N PRO A 271 -6.37 -14.23 -3.45
CA PRO A 271 -7.03 -15.37 -4.14
C PRO A 271 -6.98 -15.29 -5.67
N PHE A 272 -6.71 -14.11 -6.22
CA PHE A 272 -6.56 -13.86 -7.65
C PHE A 272 -5.38 -14.60 -8.30
N LEU A 273 -4.43 -15.08 -7.52
CA LEU A 273 -3.32 -15.92 -8.00
C LEU A 273 -3.82 -17.26 -8.57
N THR A 274 -4.99 -17.71 -8.11
CA THR A 274 -5.55 -19.01 -8.50
C THR A 274 -7.08 -18.96 -8.49
N PRO A 275 -7.74 -18.22 -9.42
CA PRO A 275 -9.19 -18.15 -9.46
C PRO A 275 -9.85 -19.53 -9.45
N GLY A 276 -10.79 -19.74 -8.51
CA GLY A 276 -11.53 -21.01 -8.38
C GLY A 276 -10.90 -22.04 -7.43
N ARG A 277 -9.74 -21.78 -6.84
CA ARG A 277 -9.18 -22.57 -5.73
C ARG A 277 -8.45 -21.68 -4.71
N VAL A 278 -8.22 -22.22 -3.54
CA VAL A 278 -7.41 -21.53 -2.51
C VAL A 278 -5.94 -21.55 -2.92
N PRO A 279 -5.24 -20.40 -2.95
CA PRO A 279 -3.82 -20.32 -3.28
C PRO A 279 -2.95 -20.93 -2.18
N SER A 280 -1.79 -21.44 -2.56
CA SER A 280 -0.73 -21.92 -1.69
C SER A 280 0.52 -21.05 -1.76
N ALA A 281 1.49 -21.25 -0.86
CA ALA A 281 2.80 -20.63 -0.94
C ALA A 281 3.53 -20.93 -2.27
N ASP A 282 3.36 -22.15 -2.81
CA ASP A 282 3.92 -22.54 -4.10
C ASP A 282 3.36 -21.72 -5.27
N ASP A 283 2.09 -21.32 -5.20
CA ASP A 283 1.48 -20.45 -6.22
C ASP A 283 2.09 -19.05 -6.18
N VAL A 284 2.31 -18.50 -4.97
CA VAL A 284 3.01 -17.21 -4.80
C VAL A 284 4.42 -17.28 -5.38
N VAL A 285 5.17 -18.35 -5.06
CA VAL A 285 6.53 -18.56 -5.57
C VAL A 285 6.53 -18.70 -7.10
N ALA A 286 5.55 -19.40 -7.68
CA ALA A 286 5.46 -19.52 -9.14
C ALA A 286 5.27 -18.17 -9.84
N HIS A 287 4.47 -17.27 -9.28
CA HIS A 287 4.34 -15.89 -9.80
C HIS A 287 5.62 -15.08 -9.61
N ILE A 288 6.32 -15.21 -8.47
CA ILE A 288 7.62 -14.56 -8.23
C ILE A 288 8.66 -15.05 -9.25
N GLU A 289 8.79 -16.37 -9.44
CA GLU A 289 9.73 -16.97 -10.39
C GLU A 289 9.44 -16.54 -11.83
N HIS A 290 8.16 -16.47 -12.23
CA HIS A 290 7.78 -15.95 -13.53
C HIS A 290 8.18 -14.48 -13.69
N ALA A 291 7.89 -13.64 -12.69
CA ALA A 291 8.29 -12.24 -12.70
C ALA A 291 9.81 -12.07 -12.77
N LEU A 292 10.59 -12.88 -12.01
CA LEU A 292 12.05 -12.90 -12.10
C LEU A 292 12.56 -13.26 -13.50
N ASN A 293 11.90 -14.21 -14.19
CA ASN A 293 12.24 -14.60 -15.55
C ASN A 293 11.93 -13.50 -16.58
N VAL A 294 10.87 -12.72 -16.38
CA VAL A 294 10.44 -11.67 -17.31
C VAL A 294 11.16 -10.35 -17.08
N CYS A 295 11.32 -9.97 -15.82
CA CYS A 295 11.81 -8.65 -15.38
C CYS A 295 13.30 -8.65 -15.01
N GLY A 296 13.86 -9.81 -14.64
CA GLY A 296 15.17 -9.91 -14.01
C GLY A 296 15.14 -9.67 -12.50
N GLU A 297 16.22 -10.03 -11.82
CA GLU A 297 16.31 -10.06 -10.36
C GLU A 297 16.22 -8.69 -9.67
N ASP A 298 16.49 -7.60 -10.40
CA ASP A 298 16.50 -6.23 -9.87
C ASP A 298 15.12 -5.56 -9.85
N HIS A 299 14.09 -6.24 -10.36
CA HIS A 299 12.80 -5.63 -10.68
C HIS A 299 11.59 -6.34 -10.07
N VAL A 300 11.81 -7.28 -9.13
CA VAL A 300 10.73 -8.03 -8.49
C VAL A 300 10.71 -7.78 -6.99
N GLY A 301 9.52 -7.60 -6.42
CA GLY A 301 9.30 -7.40 -5.00
C GLY A 301 8.01 -8.05 -4.51
N ILE A 302 7.62 -7.72 -3.28
CA ILE A 302 6.38 -8.16 -2.66
C ILE A 302 5.54 -6.93 -2.30
N GLY A 303 4.25 -6.99 -2.60
CA GLY A 303 3.24 -6.12 -2.04
C GLY A 303 2.05 -6.99 -1.70
N SER A 304 1.98 -7.47 -0.46
CA SER A 304 1.13 -8.60 -0.09
C SER A 304 -0.36 -8.35 -0.32
N ASP A 305 -0.77 -7.10 -0.26
CA ASP A 305 -2.18 -6.67 -0.21
C ASP A 305 -2.93 -7.29 0.99
N LEU A 306 -2.19 -7.52 2.10
CA LEU A 306 -2.68 -8.17 3.32
C LEU A 306 -2.26 -7.41 4.58
N SER A 307 -2.90 -7.76 5.70
CA SER A 307 -2.49 -7.32 7.03
C SER A 307 -1.27 -8.11 7.53
N ILE A 308 -0.39 -7.48 8.34
CA ILE A 308 0.65 -8.23 9.09
C ILE A 308 -0.02 -9.22 10.05
N THR A 309 -1.04 -8.75 10.78
CA THR A 309 -1.80 -9.56 11.72
C THR A 309 -2.47 -10.72 10.98
N PRO A 310 -2.22 -11.97 11.38
CA PRO A 310 -2.83 -13.13 10.76
C PRO A 310 -4.36 -13.11 10.88
N ILE A 311 -5.03 -13.67 9.90
CA ILE A 311 -6.49 -13.88 9.94
C ILE A 311 -6.77 -15.01 10.93
N ASP A 312 -7.61 -14.74 11.94
CA ASP A 312 -7.93 -15.70 13.01
C ASP A 312 -9.05 -16.70 12.61
N GLY A 313 -9.76 -16.44 11.51
CA GLY A 313 -10.84 -17.28 11.03
C GLY A 313 -12.08 -17.28 11.94
N SER A 314 -12.18 -16.35 12.89
CA SER A 314 -13.35 -16.23 13.79
C SER A 314 -14.62 -15.84 13.04
N ASP A 315 -15.78 -16.13 13.64
CA ASP A 315 -17.07 -15.71 13.11
C ASP A 315 -17.15 -14.17 12.98
N GLU A 316 -16.49 -13.43 13.87
CA GLU A 316 -16.39 -11.97 13.81
C GLU A 316 -15.61 -11.52 12.59
N TYR A 317 -14.42 -12.10 12.35
CA TYR A 317 -13.62 -11.79 11.16
C TYR A 317 -14.39 -12.12 9.88
N TRP A 318 -15.02 -13.30 9.81
CA TRP A 318 -15.86 -13.68 8.68
C TRP A 318 -17.02 -12.70 8.44
N GLY A 319 -17.68 -12.25 9.51
CA GLY A 319 -18.73 -11.24 9.41
C GLY A 319 -18.25 -9.94 8.79
N LYS A 320 -17.13 -9.41 9.27
CA LYS A 320 -16.50 -8.18 8.74
C LYS A 320 -16.00 -8.36 7.31
N HIS A 321 -15.40 -9.49 7.00
CA HIS A 321 -14.95 -9.80 5.64
C HIS A 321 -16.12 -9.84 4.64
N ARG A 322 -17.21 -10.55 4.98
CA ARG A 322 -18.41 -10.58 4.13
C ARG A 322 -19.01 -9.20 3.91
N GLU A 323 -19.09 -8.38 4.95
CA GLU A 323 -19.55 -6.99 4.83
C GLU A 323 -18.64 -6.17 3.91
N PHE A 324 -17.33 -6.29 4.07
CA PHE A 324 -16.34 -5.60 3.23
C PHE A 324 -16.51 -5.99 1.76
N VAL A 325 -16.52 -7.29 1.44
CA VAL A 325 -16.64 -7.76 0.05
C VAL A 325 -18.00 -7.41 -0.56
N SER A 326 -19.11 -7.55 0.20
CA SER A 326 -20.44 -7.18 -0.26
C SER A 326 -20.53 -5.70 -0.64
N ARG A 327 -19.99 -4.81 0.17
CA ARG A 327 -19.92 -3.36 -0.15
C ARG A 327 -19.13 -3.08 -1.43
N ARG A 328 -18.05 -3.83 -1.70
CA ARG A 328 -17.25 -3.69 -2.93
C ARG A 328 -18.01 -4.15 -4.16
N ILE A 329 -18.77 -5.25 -4.03
CA ILE A 329 -19.65 -5.77 -5.11
C ILE A 329 -20.75 -4.75 -5.40
N GLU A 330 -21.44 -4.24 -4.37
CA GLU A 330 -22.48 -3.22 -4.50
C GLU A 330 -21.96 -1.91 -5.15
N ALA A 331 -20.74 -1.52 -4.81
CA ALA A 331 -20.08 -0.36 -5.39
C ALA A 331 -19.56 -0.59 -6.82
N GLY A 332 -19.59 -1.82 -7.34
CA GLY A 332 -19.10 -2.17 -8.68
C GLY A 332 -17.59 -2.11 -8.82
N VAL A 333 -16.86 -2.17 -7.70
CA VAL A 333 -15.38 -2.11 -7.69
C VAL A 333 -14.70 -3.44 -7.35
N ALA A 334 -15.49 -4.49 -7.04
CA ALA A 334 -14.97 -5.81 -6.77
C ALA A 334 -14.39 -6.45 -8.05
N ALA A 335 -13.21 -7.06 -7.94
CA ALA A 335 -12.63 -7.83 -9.02
C ALA A 335 -13.30 -9.23 -9.11
N PRO A 336 -13.24 -9.92 -10.25
CA PRO A 336 -13.62 -11.33 -10.32
C PRO A 336 -12.90 -12.13 -9.23
N ALA A 337 -13.58 -13.16 -8.67
CA ALA A 337 -13.11 -13.97 -7.53
C ALA A 337 -13.04 -13.23 -6.17
N GLU A 338 -13.47 -11.99 -6.07
CA GLU A 338 -13.84 -11.39 -4.78
C GLU A 338 -15.20 -11.95 -4.37
N ASP A 339 -15.19 -12.96 -3.49
CA ASP A 339 -16.37 -13.66 -3.01
C ASP A 339 -16.47 -13.48 -1.48
N PRO A 340 -17.66 -13.10 -0.93
CA PRO A 340 -17.83 -12.95 0.52
C PRO A 340 -17.49 -14.22 1.33
N ASP A 341 -17.53 -15.38 0.71
CA ASP A 341 -17.22 -16.66 1.34
C ASP A 341 -15.79 -17.18 1.03
N VAL A 342 -14.94 -16.34 0.42
CA VAL A 342 -13.51 -16.62 0.16
C VAL A 342 -12.63 -15.59 0.86
N LEU A 343 -11.87 -16.02 1.87
CA LEU A 343 -10.94 -15.12 2.59
C LEU A 343 -9.81 -14.66 1.66
N PHE A 344 -9.45 -13.38 1.78
CA PHE A 344 -8.28 -12.83 1.11
C PHE A 344 -7.03 -13.25 1.88
N THR A 345 -6.51 -14.42 1.54
CA THR A 345 -5.31 -14.97 2.17
C THR A 345 -4.71 -16.09 1.34
N VAL A 346 -3.44 -16.34 1.59
CA VAL A 346 -2.74 -17.58 1.25
C VAL A 346 -2.54 -18.34 2.57
N PRO A 347 -3.29 -19.42 2.84
CA PRO A 347 -3.30 -20.05 4.18
C PRO A 347 -1.93 -20.44 4.70
N ASP A 348 -1.05 -20.95 3.84
CA ASP A 348 0.33 -21.36 4.20
C ASP A 348 1.19 -20.14 4.63
N LEU A 349 0.79 -18.93 4.23
CA LEU A 349 1.46 -17.67 4.52
C LEU A 349 0.65 -16.80 5.51
N ASN A 350 -0.38 -17.35 6.15
CA ASN A 350 -1.16 -16.62 7.15
C ASN A 350 -0.40 -16.49 8.48
N SER A 351 0.63 -15.68 8.47
CA SER A 351 1.57 -15.45 9.57
C SER A 351 2.02 -14.00 9.57
N HIS A 352 2.27 -13.42 10.75
CA HIS A 352 2.91 -12.11 10.86
C HIS A 352 4.36 -12.13 10.31
N ARG A 353 5.00 -13.31 10.24
CA ARG A 353 6.31 -13.53 9.62
C ARG A 353 6.22 -14.09 8.18
N ARG A 354 5.14 -13.78 7.45
CA ARG A 354 4.94 -14.31 6.08
C ARG A 354 6.08 -14.02 5.12
N MET A 355 6.76 -12.87 5.28
CA MET A 355 7.91 -12.52 4.43
C MET A 355 9.10 -13.45 4.65
N GLU A 356 9.29 -13.95 5.88
CA GLU A 356 10.26 -14.99 6.19
C GLU A 356 9.89 -16.33 5.53
N LEU A 357 8.60 -16.71 5.57
CA LEU A 357 8.13 -17.93 4.91
C LEU A 357 8.32 -17.88 3.39
N ILE A 358 8.13 -16.71 2.77
CA ILE A 358 8.42 -16.49 1.34
C ILE A 358 9.92 -16.61 1.07
N ALA A 359 10.76 -15.99 1.92
CA ALA A 359 12.23 -16.08 1.78
C ALA A 359 12.73 -17.54 1.88
N ASP A 360 12.18 -18.30 2.84
CA ASP A 360 12.48 -19.72 3.01
C ASP A 360 12.04 -20.56 1.80
N ALA A 361 10.82 -20.32 1.29
CA ALA A 361 10.30 -20.99 0.10
C ALA A 361 11.17 -20.70 -1.14
N LEU A 362 11.65 -19.46 -1.34
CA LEU A 362 12.58 -19.12 -2.42
C LEU A 362 13.93 -19.81 -2.23
N SER A 363 14.46 -19.89 -1.00
CA SER A 363 15.68 -20.61 -0.68
C SER A 363 15.53 -22.11 -0.98
N ALA A 364 14.42 -22.72 -0.60
CA ALA A 364 14.13 -24.14 -0.89
C ALA A 364 14.02 -24.43 -2.40
N ARG A 365 13.63 -23.42 -3.22
CA ARG A 365 13.62 -23.49 -4.70
C ARG A 365 15.00 -23.27 -5.32
N GLY A 366 16.06 -22.98 -4.52
CA GLY A 366 17.44 -22.84 -4.96
C GLY A 366 17.82 -21.41 -5.37
N HIS A 367 17.00 -20.41 -5.06
CA HIS A 367 17.42 -19.02 -5.22
C HIS A 367 18.54 -18.70 -4.22
N ASN A 368 19.55 -17.96 -4.67
CA ASN A 368 20.65 -17.53 -3.80
C ASN A 368 20.22 -16.34 -2.92
N ASP A 369 20.95 -16.12 -1.82
CA ASP A 369 20.66 -15.09 -0.82
C ASP A 369 20.49 -13.69 -1.43
N ARG A 370 21.32 -13.33 -2.40
CA ARG A 370 21.25 -12.04 -3.10
C ARG A 370 19.91 -11.83 -3.80
N VAL A 371 19.36 -12.84 -4.47
CA VAL A 371 18.06 -12.76 -5.14
C VAL A 371 16.95 -12.65 -4.09
N ILE A 372 17.03 -13.44 -3.01
CA ILE A 372 16.06 -13.41 -1.93
C ILE A 372 16.02 -12.02 -1.28
N GLU A 373 17.17 -11.46 -0.90
CA GLU A 373 17.29 -10.11 -0.33
C GLU A 373 16.67 -9.04 -1.24
N LYS A 374 16.90 -9.13 -2.56
CA LYS A 374 16.31 -8.21 -3.54
C LYS A 374 14.80 -8.30 -3.56
N VAL A 375 14.24 -9.51 -3.64
CA VAL A 375 12.80 -9.75 -3.73
C VAL A 375 12.06 -9.32 -2.46
N ILE A 376 12.59 -9.65 -1.27
CA ILE A 376 11.88 -9.33 -0.02
C ILE A 376 11.97 -7.86 0.40
N GLY A 377 12.81 -7.04 -0.29
CA GLY A 377 12.85 -5.60 0.04
C GLY A 377 13.90 -4.76 -0.70
N GLY A 378 15.05 -5.34 -1.06
CA GLY A 378 16.17 -4.59 -1.66
C GLY A 378 15.78 -3.80 -2.92
N ASN A 379 14.95 -4.38 -3.77
CA ASN A 379 14.48 -3.73 -4.99
C ASN A 379 13.57 -2.53 -4.69
N TRP A 380 12.74 -2.61 -3.65
CA TRP A 380 11.94 -1.47 -3.21
C TRP A 380 12.80 -0.34 -2.63
N VAL A 381 13.87 -0.68 -1.90
CA VAL A 381 14.84 0.35 -1.41
C VAL A 381 15.47 1.07 -2.58
N ARG A 382 15.88 0.34 -3.63
CA ARG A 382 16.44 0.92 -4.86
C ARG A 382 15.44 1.86 -5.51
N LEU A 383 14.21 1.39 -5.78
CA LEU A 383 13.16 2.21 -6.40
C LEU A 383 12.89 3.49 -5.60
N CYS A 384 12.75 3.36 -4.27
CA CYS A 384 12.56 4.51 -3.39
C CYS A 384 13.73 5.49 -3.49
N GLY A 385 14.98 5.00 -3.57
CA GLY A 385 16.16 5.83 -3.71
C GLY A 385 16.21 6.60 -5.03
N GLU A 386 15.82 5.97 -6.12
CA GLU A 386 15.80 6.57 -7.45
C GLU A 386 14.68 7.62 -7.60
N VAL A 387 13.54 7.41 -6.94
CA VAL A 387 12.37 8.30 -7.08
C VAL A 387 12.30 9.38 -6.01
N TRP A 388 12.50 9.04 -4.73
CA TRP A 388 12.36 10.02 -3.63
C TRP A 388 13.58 10.92 -3.47
N GLY A 389 14.70 10.56 -4.10
CA GLY A 389 16.00 11.18 -3.88
C GLY A 389 16.65 10.68 -2.58
N GLY A 390 17.84 10.18 -2.65
CA GLY A 390 18.61 9.65 -1.53
C GLY A 390 19.36 10.70 -0.75
#